data_e00442bf08843be500ff7429721bbffc
#
_entry.id   e00442bf08843be500ff7429721bbffc
#
_cell.length_a   1.000
_cell.length_b   1.000
_cell.length_c   1.000
_cell.angle_alpha   90.00
_cell.angle_beta   90.00
_cell.angle_gamma   90.00
#
_symmetry.space_group_name_H-M   'P 1'
#
loop_
_entity.id
_entity.type
_entity.pdbx_description
1 polymer ?
#
loop_
_entity_poly.entity_id
_entity_poly.type
_entity_poly.pdbx_seq_one_letter_code
_entity_poly.pdbx_strand_id
1 'polypeptide(L)'
;MRFFLTLFCCLSLTGSLSAQDNKTRPKIGLTLSGGGAKGLAHIGILKAIDSAGLKIDYITGTSMGAIVGALYATGYSGNEIENLRKDIDFDVLFSNNVALKTLSMEEKDQYSRFAIELPFINNKIRLT
;
A
#
# COMPACT_ATOMS: atom_id res chain seq x y z
N MET A 1 -58.37 -39.42 1.81
CA MET A 1 -57.69 -38.62 0.76
C MET A 1 -57.24 -37.23 1.25
N ARG A 2 -58.01 -36.54 2.07
CA ARG A 2 -57.62 -35.20 2.62
C ARG A 2 -56.45 -35.27 3.63
N PHE A 3 -56.34 -36.35 4.41
CA PHE A 3 -55.24 -36.55 5.40
C PHE A 3 -53.89 -36.83 4.72
N PHE A 4 -53.88 -37.50 3.59
CA PHE A 4 -52.65 -37.76 2.83
C PHE A 4 -52.09 -36.47 2.15
N LEU A 5 -53.00 -35.59 1.77
CA LEU A 5 -52.60 -34.32 1.13
C LEU A 5 -51.93 -33.34 2.14
N THR A 6 -52.46 -33.30 3.37
CA THR A 6 -51.88 -32.49 4.46
C THR A 6 -50.55 -33.03 4.93
N LEU A 7 -50.38 -34.38 5.00
CA LEU A 7 -49.12 -34.98 5.38
C LEU A 7 -48.04 -34.74 4.32
N PHE A 8 -48.39 -34.76 3.03
CA PHE A 8 -47.48 -34.50 1.95
C PHE A 8 -47.05 -33.02 1.88
N CYS A 9 -47.99 -32.08 2.24
CA CYS A 9 -47.68 -30.66 2.31
C CYS A 9 -46.74 -30.32 3.47
N CYS A 10 -46.85 -31.01 4.62
CA CYS A 10 -45.92 -30.84 5.76
C CYS A 10 -44.51 -31.41 5.47
N LEU A 11 -44.40 -32.47 4.69
CA LEU A 11 -43.12 -33.09 4.35
C LEU A 11 -42.33 -32.26 3.31
N SER A 12 -43.02 -31.48 2.47
CA SER A 12 -42.35 -30.61 1.48
C SER A 12 -41.83 -29.29 2.08
N LEU A 13 -42.23 -28.93 3.31
CA LEU A 13 -41.72 -27.75 4.02
C LEU A 13 -40.41 -27.98 4.79
N THR A 14 -39.90 -29.22 4.83
CA THR A 14 -38.54 -29.46 5.33
C THR A 14 -37.46 -29.16 4.29
N GLY A 15 -37.75 -28.23 3.39
CA GLY A 15 -36.78 -27.65 2.46
C GLY A 15 -35.61 -27.09 3.27
N SER A 16 -34.46 -27.69 3.08
CA SER A 16 -33.11 -27.34 3.48
C SER A 16 -32.99 -26.03 4.26
N LEU A 17 -33.10 -26.08 5.59
CA LEU A 17 -32.49 -25.09 6.46
C LEU A 17 -30.96 -25.25 6.27
N SER A 18 -30.44 -24.69 5.17
CA SER A 18 -29.00 -24.43 5.08
C SER A 18 -28.68 -23.45 6.21
N ALA A 19 -28.19 -23.99 7.31
CA ALA A 19 -27.54 -23.16 8.32
C ALA A 19 -26.42 -22.43 7.56
N GLN A 20 -26.66 -21.16 7.27
CA GLN A 20 -25.62 -20.26 6.76
C GLN A 20 -24.56 -20.20 7.86
N ASP A 21 -23.53 -21.06 7.69
CA ASP A 21 -22.36 -21.03 8.54
C ASP A 21 -21.69 -19.66 8.26
N ASN A 22 -22.06 -18.69 9.06
CA ASN A 22 -21.60 -17.32 8.96
C ASN A 22 -20.16 -17.28 9.52
N LYS A 23 -19.30 -18.17 9.01
CA LYS A 23 -17.86 -18.13 9.25
C LYS A 23 -17.32 -16.89 8.58
N THR A 24 -17.37 -15.80 9.34
CA THR A 24 -16.62 -14.61 8.97
C THR A 24 -15.16 -15.01 8.86
N ARG A 25 -14.60 -14.95 7.64
CA ARG A 25 -13.18 -15.24 7.44
C ARG A 25 -12.33 -14.33 8.34
N PRO A 26 -11.20 -14.79 8.82
CA PRO A 26 -10.25 -13.92 9.52
C PRO A 26 -9.88 -12.71 8.65
N LYS A 27 -9.85 -11.53 9.25
CA LYS A 27 -9.38 -10.33 8.57
C LYS A 27 -7.85 -10.33 8.52
N ILE A 28 -7.30 -10.00 7.36
CA ILE A 28 -5.86 -9.99 7.12
C ILE A 28 -5.38 -8.55 7.03
N GLY A 29 -4.40 -8.22 7.89
CA GLY A 29 -3.66 -6.96 7.84
C GLY A 29 -2.31 -7.16 7.18
N LEU A 30 -1.89 -6.22 6.33
CA LEU A 30 -0.59 -6.19 5.69
C LEU A 30 0.17 -4.94 6.15
N THR A 31 1.40 -5.13 6.64
CA THR A 31 2.29 -4.04 7.02
C THR A 31 3.51 -4.03 6.11
N LEU A 32 3.75 -2.89 5.45
CA LEU A 32 4.83 -2.71 4.50
C LEU A 32 5.88 -1.75 5.08
N SER A 33 7.13 -2.20 5.18
CA SER A 33 8.23 -1.40 5.71
C SER A 33 8.73 -0.37 4.70
N GLY A 34 9.43 0.65 5.22
CA GLY A 34 10.24 1.53 4.39
C GLY A 34 11.52 0.86 3.89
N GLY A 35 12.37 1.64 3.24
CA GLY A 35 13.68 1.17 2.79
C GLY A 35 14.12 1.75 1.44
N GLY A 36 13.56 2.88 1.02
CA GLY A 36 13.87 3.49 -0.27
C GLY A 36 13.65 2.48 -1.42
N ALA A 37 14.58 2.38 -2.35
CA ALA A 37 14.49 1.46 -3.48
C ALA A 37 14.28 -0.01 -3.08
N LYS A 38 14.80 -0.44 -1.91
CA LYS A 38 14.58 -1.80 -1.40
C LYS A 38 13.11 -2.10 -1.09
N GLY A 39 12.33 -1.07 -0.74
CA GLY A 39 10.89 -1.21 -0.49
C GLY A 39 10.08 -1.60 -1.73
N LEU A 40 10.64 -1.45 -2.94
CA LEU A 40 10.03 -1.93 -4.17
C LEU A 40 9.88 -3.46 -4.21
N ALA A 41 10.62 -4.20 -3.37
CA ALA A 41 10.44 -5.65 -3.21
C ALA A 41 9.03 -6.02 -2.73
N HIS A 42 8.31 -5.09 -2.08
CA HIS A 42 6.92 -5.29 -1.67
C HIS A 42 6.00 -5.57 -2.86
N ILE A 43 6.31 -5.04 -4.05
CA ILE A 43 5.54 -5.29 -5.27
C ILE A 43 5.50 -6.80 -5.59
N GLY A 44 6.63 -7.50 -5.42
CA GLY A 44 6.70 -8.94 -5.59
C GLY A 44 5.79 -9.71 -4.63
N ILE A 45 5.71 -9.24 -3.37
CA ILE A 45 4.81 -9.83 -2.36
C ILE A 45 3.34 -9.57 -2.72
N LEU A 46 3.01 -8.36 -3.19
CA LEU A 46 1.64 -8.05 -3.62
C LEU A 46 1.21 -8.92 -4.80
N LYS A 47 2.09 -9.13 -5.78
CA LYS A 47 1.83 -10.05 -6.90
C LYS A 47 1.55 -11.49 -6.43
N ALA A 48 2.29 -11.95 -5.43
CA ALA A 48 2.05 -13.28 -4.84
C ALA A 48 0.71 -13.33 -4.10
N ILE A 49 0.35 -12.29 -3.36
CA ILE A 49 -0.94 -12.14 -2.67
C ILE A 49 -2.09 -12.18 -3.68
N ASP A 50 -1.98 -11.41 -4.78
CA ASP A 50 -2.97 -11.39 -5.85
C ASP A 50 -3.12 -12.77 -6.50
N SER A 51 -2.00 -13.43 -6.79
CA SER A 51 -1.99 -14.78 -7.39
C SER A 51 -2.60 -15.82 -6.48
N ALA A 52 -2.44 -15.66 -5.17
CA ALA A 52 -3.05 -16.55 -4.16
C ALA A 52 -4.53 -16.24 -3.90
N GLY A 53 -5.08 -15.17 -4.49
CA GLY A 53 -6.46 -14.74 -4.25
C GLY A 53 -6.73 -14.30 -2.81
N LEU A 54 -5.70 -13.87 -2.08
CA LEU A 54 -5.83 -13.43 -0.70
C LEU A 54 -6.42 -12.02 -0.66
N LYS A 55 -7.52 -11.88 0.08
CA LYS A 55 -8.12 -10.56 0.32
C LYS A 55 -7.49 -9.90 1.54
N ILE A 56 -6.79 -8.81 1.30
CA ILE A 56 -6.26 -7.94 2.37
C ILE A 56 -7.37 -6.98 2.82
N ASP A 57 -7.57 -6.87 4.13
CA ASP A 57 -8.59 -6.01 4.73
C ASP A 57 -8.01 -4.70 5.25
N TYR A 58 -6.76 -4.70 5.69
CA TYR A 58 -6.07 -3.55 6.24
C TYR A 58 -4.64 -3.48 5.70
N ILE A 59 -4.21 -2.28 5.34
CA ILE A 59 -2.84 -2.02 4.91
C ILE A 59 -2.27 -0.88 5.73
N THR A 60 -1.03 -1.07 6.19
CA THR A 60 -0.21 -0.01 6.78
C THR A 60 1.15 -0.01 6.10
N GLY A 61 1.80 1.14 6.05
CA GLY A 61 3.11 1.23 5.42
C GLY A 61 3.90 2.45 5.89
N THR A 62 5.22 2.38 5.72
CA THR A 62 6.15 3.48 6.01
C THR A 62 6.99 3.77 4.78
N SER A 63 7.22 5.07 4.46
CA SER A 63 8.03 5.50 3.31
C SER A 63 7.61 4.78 2.02
N MET A 64 8.51 4.10 1.31
CA MET A 64 8.20 3.33 0.10
C MET A 64 7.04 2.33 0.31
N GLY A 65 6.99 1.67 1.47
CA GLY A 65 5.88 0.77 1.80
C GLY A 65 4.54 1.49 1.92
N ALA A 66 4.52 2.77 2.32
CA ALA A 66 3.31 3.58 2.34
C ALA A 66 2.85 3.91 0.91
N ILE A 67 3.77 4.24 0.00
CA ILE A 67 3.46 4.54 -1.41
C ILE A 67 2.89 3.29 -2.09
N VAL A 68 3.60 2.17 -2.01
CA VAL A 68 3.16 0.90 -2.60
C VAL A 68 1.84 0.42 -1.98
N GLY A 69 1.71 0.54 -0.65
CA GLY A 69 0.49 0.17 0.07
C GLY A 69 -0.71 1.06 -0.29
N ALA A 70 -0.51 2.35 -0.48
CA ALA A 70 -1.55 3.27 -0.90
C ALA A 70 -2.06 2.93 -2.31
N LEU A 71 -1.17 2.67 -3.27
CA LEU A 71 -1.55 2.24 -4.61
C LEU A 71 -2.37 0.94 -4.56
N TYR A 72 -1.92 -0.04 -3.78
CA TYR A 72 -2.64 -1.30 -3.63
C TYR A 72 -4.01 -1.11 -2.96
N ALA A 73 -4.10 -0.26 -1.93
CA ALA A 73 -5.35 0.06 -1.24
C ALA A 73 -6.37 0.79 -2.14
N THR A 74 -5.90 1.54 -3.14
CA THR A 74 -6.77 2.20 -4.14
C THR A 74 -7.22 1.27 -5.26
N GLY A 75 -6.80 0.00 -5.25
CA GLY A 75 -7.29 -1.03 -6.15
C GLY A 75 -6.33 -1.46 -7.25
N TYR A 76 -5.11 -0.92 -7.30
CA TYR A 76 -4.09 -1.41 -8.23
C TYR A 76 -3.62 -2.80 -7.81
N SER A 77 -3.52 -3.71 -8.76
CA SER A 77 -2.86 -5.00 -8.56
C SER A 77 -1.34 -4.86 -8.48
N GLY A 78 -0.66 -5.85 -7.93
CA GLY A 78 0.80 -5.87 -7.89
C GLY A 78 1.45 -5.77 -9.28
N ASN A 79 0.81 -6.31 -10.32
CA ASN A 79 1.30 -6.18 -11.71
C ASN A 79 1.14 -4.75 -12.25
N GLU A 80 0.04 -4.08 -11.96
CA GLU A 80 -0.18 -2.68 -12.38
C GLU A 80 0.80 -1.74 -11.67
N ILE A 81 1.03 -1.96 -10.37
CA ILE A 81 2.04 -1.19 -9.60
C ILE A 81 3.45 -1.42 -10.18
N GLU A 82 3.79 -2.65 -10.59
CA GLU A 82 5.07 -2.92 -11.25
C GLU A 82 5.21 -2.17 -12.57
N ASN A 83 4.15 -2.06 -13.35
CA ASN A 83 4.18 -1.29 -14.60
C ASN A 83 4.34 0.20 -14.32
N LEU A 84 3.56 0.77 -13.38
CA LEU A 84 3.72 2.16 -12.95
C LEU A 84 5.17 2.46 -12.51
N ARG A 85 5.80 1.52 -11.79
CA ARG A 85 7.20 1.66 -11.36
C ARG A 85 8.18 1.85 -12.53
N LYS A 86 7.93 1.23 -13.69
CA LYS A 86 8.82 1.34 -14.86
C LYS A 86 8.80 2.75 -15.46
N ASP A 87 7.69 3.46 -15.30
CA ASP A 87 7.48 4.79 -15.85
C ASP A 87 7.95 5.90 -14.89
N ILE A 88 8.19 5.55 -13.62
CA ILE A 88 8.62 6.49 -12.58
C ILE A 88 10.11 6.33 -12.31
N ASP A 89 10.87 7.41 -12.51
CA ASP A 89 12.25 7.49 -12.07
C ASP A 89 12.30 7.77 -10.56
N PHE A 90 12.42 6.70 -9.79
CA PHE A 90 12.48 6.80 -8.32
C PHE A 90 13.75 7.48 -7.82
N ASP A 91 14.85 7.43 -8.57
CA ASP A 91 16.10 8.10 -8.18
C ASP A 91 15.92 9.61 -8.24
N VAL A 92 15.21 10.11 -9.23
CA VAL A 92 14.83 11.54 -9.32
C VAL A 92 13.81 11.89 -8.23
N LEU A 93 12.81 11.05 -8.00
CA LEU A 93 11.74 11.31 -7.02
C LEU A 93 12.26 11.38 -5.58
N PHE A 94 13.25 10.54 -5.24
CA PHE A 94 13.83 10.49 -3.89
C PHE A 94 15.15 11.24 -3.75
N SER A 95 15.70 11.76 -4.86
CA SER A 95 16.82 12.66 -4.78
C SER A 95 16.33 14.04 -4.32
N ASN A 96 16.97 14.62 -3.31
CA ASN A 96 16.80 16.03 -2.99
C ASN A 96 17.41 16.95 -4.07
N ASN A 97 17.81 16.39 -5.21
CA ASN A 97 18.42 17.12 -6.30
C ASN A 97 17.33 17.74 -7.19
N VAL A 98 17.00 18.99 -6.92
CA VAL A 98 16.27 19.81 -7.88
C VAL A 98 17.20 20.06 -9.07
N ALA A 99 16.72 19.81 -10.28
CA ALA A 99 17.53 20.06 -11.46
C ALA A 99 17.99 21.53 -11.46
N LEU A 100 19.31 21.78 -11.47
CA LEU A 100 19.89 23.13 -11.42
C LEU A 100 19.33 24.09 -12.48
N LYS A 101 18.71 23.55 -13.54
CA LYS A 101 18.04 24.31 -14.59
C LYS A 101 16.72 24.97 -14.13
N THR A 102 16.09 24.44 -13.07
CA THR A 102 14.81 24.94 -12.56
C THR A 102 14.97 25.94 -11.41
N LEU A 103 16.19 26.10 -10.90
CA LEU A 103 16.52 27.05 -9.84
C LEU A 103 16.83 28.43 -10.43
N SER A 104 16.39 29.48 -9.74
CA SER A 104 16.80 30.85 -10.05
C SER A 104 18.31 31.03 -9.86
N MET A 105 18.90 32.06 -10.45
CA MET A 105 20.35 32.31 -10.29
C MET A 105 20.73 32.55 -8.84
N GLU A 106 19.89 33.23 -8.07
CA GLU A 106 20.11 33.50 -6.64
C GLU A 106 20.03 32.23 -5.78
N GLU A 107 19.12 31.31 -6.11
CA GLU A 107 19.01 30.03 -5.41
C GLU A 107 20.14 29.07 -5.73
N LYS A 108 20.71 29.12 -6.94
CA LYS A 108 21.84 28.27 -7.35
C LYS A 108 23.09 28.48 -6.49
N ASP A 109 23.34 29.69 -6.05
CA ASP A 109 24.50 30.01 -5.21
C ASP A 109 24.38 29.45 -3.80
N GLN A 110 23.16 29.20 -3.32
CA GLN A 110 22.87 28.62 -2.01
C GLN A 110 22.60 27.13 -2.04
N TYR A 111 22.22 26.60 -3.22
CA TYR A 111 21.82 25.21 -3.35
C TYR A 111 23.02 24.27 -3.28
N SER A 112 23.02 23.41 -2.27
CA SER A 112 23.95 22.27 -2.17
C SER A 112 25.43 22.62 -1.88
N ARG A 113 25.72 23.76 -1.28
CA ARG A 113 27.09 24.04 -0.82
C ARG A 113 27.55 23.07 0.28
N PHE A 114 26.63 22.64 1.14
CA PHE A 114 26.96 21.73 2.26
C PHE A 114 25.82 20.73 2.49
N ALA A 115 26.16 19.48 2.74
CA ALA A 115 25.20 18.44 3.13
C ALA A 115 24.61 18.68 4.53
N ILE A 116 25.30 19.46 5.35
CA ILE A 116 24.88 19.86 6.71
C ILE A 116 25.35 21.28 6.92
N GLU A 117 24.42 22.18 7.17
CA GLU A 117 24.73 23.55 7.62
C GLU A 117 24.65 23.61 9.14
N LEU A 118 25.78 23.90 9.77
CA LEU A 118 25.85 24.14 11.21
C LEU A 118 25.95 25.67 11.42
N PRO A 119 24.86 26.35 11.86
CA PRO A 119 24.93 27.78 12.12
C PRO A 119 25.86 28.07 13.29
N PHE A 120 26.91 28.86 13.03
CA PHE A 120 27.84 29.38 14.02
C PHE A 120 27.36 30.75 14.49
N ILE A 121 26.88 30.85 15.73
CA ILE A 121 26.49 32.10 16.35
C ILE A 121 27.28 32.27 17.63
N ASN A 122 28.00 33.39 17.75
CA ASN A 122 28.83 33.71 18.92
C ASN A 122 29.84 32.61 19.30
N ASN A 123 30.55 32.07 18.32
CA ASN A 123 31.55 31.02 18.45
C ASN A 123 31.00 29.68 19.02
N LYS A 124 29.69 29.45 18.93
CA LYS A 124 29.05 28.20 19.35
C LYS A 124 28.17 27.67 18.23
N ILE A 125 28.19 26.34 18.03
CA ILE A 125 27.28 25.64 17.14
C ILE A 125 25.90 25.62 17.82
N ARG A 126 24.88 26.13 17.15
CA ARG A 126 23.49 26.06 17.60
C ARG A 126 22.76 25.00 16.74
N LEU A 127 22.40 23.92 17.38
CA LEU A 127 21.47 22.95 16.78
C LEU A 127 20.05 23.47 17.03
N THR A 128 19.31 23.73 15.98
CA THR A 128 17.88 24.06 16.02
C THR A 128 17.06 22.81 15.91
#